data_da4ca6a2c606a2f744fb345fde92fc0c
#
_entry.id   da4ca6a2c606a2f744fb345fde92fc0c
#
_cell.length_a   1.000
_cell.length_b   1.000
_cell.length_c   1.000
_cell.angle_alpha   90.00
_cell.angle_beta   90.00
_cell.angle_gamma   90.00
#
_symmetry.space_group_name_H-M   'P 1'
#
loop_
_entity.id
_entity.type
_entity.pdbx_description
1 polymer ?
#
loop_
_entity_poly.entity_id
_entity_poly.type
_entity_poly.pdbx_seq_one_letter_code
_entity_poly.pdbx_strand_id
1 'polypeptide(L)'
;MSKKKSLNIGLVGYGFMGRTHTNGYKRVSDFFPDLGHRPVLKAVCGRTEDRTKAFAEQWGYESYETDWRELIKRDDIDAIDICTPN
;
A
#
# COMPACT_ATOMS: atom_id res chain seq x y z
N MET A 1 -22.23 -8.21 14.96
CA MET A 1 -21.38 -7.14 14.44
C MET A 1 -20.38 -7.70 13.46
N SER A 2 -20.47 -7.30 12.21
CA SER A 2 -19.56 -7.81 11.20
C SER A 2 -18.19 -7.12 11.31
N LYS A 3 -17.13 -7.90 11.33
CA LYS A 3 -15.78 -7.35 11.30
C LYS A 3 -15.35 -7.23 9.85
N LYS A 4 -14.79 -6.08 9.49
CA LYS A 4 -14.20 -5.90 8.17
C LYS A 4 -12.94 -6.74 8.07
N LYS A 5 -12.78 -7.42 6.96
CA LYS A 5 -11.54 -8.14 6.67
C LYS A 5 -10.49 -7.14 6.20
N SER A 6 -9.25 -7.33 6.67
CA SER A 6 -8.14 -6.52 6.19
C SER A 6 -7.78 -6.93 4.77
N LEU A 7 -7.58 -5.94 3.92
CA LEU A 7 -7.07 -6.15 2.57
C LEU A 7 -5.69 -5.51 2.53
N ASN A 8 -4.66 -6.33 2.61
CA ASN A 8 -3.29 -5.84 2.69
C ASN A 8 -2.77 -5.44 1.32
N ILE A 9 -2.44 -4.16 1.19
CA ILE A 9 -2.03 -3.56 -0.08
C ILE A 9 -0.50 -3.48 -0.14
N GLY A 10 0.06 -3.93 -1.27
CA GLY A 10 1.44 -3.68 -1.62
C GLY A 10 1.50 -2.69 -2.78
N LEU A 11 2.21 -1.59 -2.60
CA LEU A 11 2.35 -0.55 -3.62
C LEU A 11 3.73 -0.63 -4.24
N VAL A 12 3.80 -0.73 -5.58
CA VAL A 12 5.05 -0.69 -6.32
C VAL A 12 5.15 0.66 -7.01
N GLY A 13 6.12 1.47 -6.60
CA GLY A 13 6.28 2.83 -7.10
C GLY A 13 5.46 3.83 -6.29
N TYR A 14 6.07 4.96 -5.96
CA TYR A 14 5.43 5.90 -5.05
C TYR A 14 5.46 7.36 -5.54
N GLY A 15 5.61 7.60 -6.82
CA GLY A 15 5.53 8.95 -7.36
C GLY A 15 4.14 9.55 -7.20
N PHE A 16 3.80 10.50 -8.06
CA PHE A 16 2.52 11.19 -7.95
C PHE A 16 1.33 10.23 -7.87
N MET A 17 1.29 9.24 -8.77
CA MET A 17 0.19 8.27 -8.78
C MET A 17 0.17 7.40 -7.52
N GLY A 18 1.35 7.04 -7.03
CA GLY A 18 1.43 6.26 -5.79
C GLY A 18 0.87 7.02 -4.59
N ARG A 19 1.15 8.32 -4.51
CA ARG A 19 0.59 9.16 -3.45
C ARG A 19 -0.92 9.29 -3.57
N THR A 20 -1.42 9.46 -4.79
CA THR A 20 -2.85 9.58 -5.03
C THR A 20 -3.58 8.29 -4.64
N HIS A 21 -3.05 7.14 -5.04
CA HIS A 21 -3.64 5.85 -4.69
C HIS A 21 -3.58 5.61 -3.18
N THR A 22 -2.46 5.93 -2.54
CA THR A 22 -2.32 5.78 -1.09
C THR A 22 -3.37 6.62 -0.36
N ASN A 23 -3.55 7.86 -0.77
CA ASN A 23 -4.56 8.73 -0.17
C ASN A 23 -5.96 8.14 -0.34
N GLY A 24 -6.24 7.58 -1.52
CA GLY A 24 -7.52 6.92 -1.78
C GLY A 24 -7.77 5.75 -0.83
N TYR A 25 -6.77 4.91 -0.63
CA TYR A 25 -6.90 3.77 0.28
C TYR A 25 -7.16 4.23 1.72
N LYS A 26 -6.50 5.29 2.16
CA LYS A 26 -6.69 5.80 3.51
C LYS A 26 -8.09 6.34 3.75
N ARG A 27 -8.74 6.82 2.70
CA ARG A 27 -10.06 7.47 2.81
C ARG A 27 -11.23 6.56 2.52
N VAL A 28 -10.98 5.37 1.99
CA VAL A 28 -12.07 4.50 1.53
C VAL A 28 -13.04 4.14 2.66
N SER A 29 -12.52 3.92 3.85
CA SER A 29 -13.38 3.58 5.00
C SER A 29 -14.23 4.76 5.46
N ASP A 30 -13.79 5.99 5.21
CA ASP A 30 -14.56 7.18 5.55
C ASP A 30 -15.76 7.36 4.61
N PHE A 31 -15.55 7.08 3.32
CA PHE A 31 -16.61 7.26 2.33
C PHE A 31 -17.50 6.03 2.19
N PHE A 32 -16.99 4.86 2.48
CA PHE A 32 -17.72 3.60 2.30
C PHE A 32 -17.59 2.75 3.56
N PRO A 33 -18.18 3.18 4.67
CA PRO A 33 -18.00 2.46 5.95
C PRO A 33 -18.59 1.05 5.97
N ASP A 34 -19.48 0.75 5.03
CA ASP A 34 -20.15 -0.55 4.99
C ASP A 34 -19.46 -1.57 4.09
N LEU A 35 -18.27 -1.23 3.53
CA LEU A 35 -17.52 -2.20 2.76
C LEU A 35 -17.05 -3.35 3.64
N GLY A 36 -17.05 -4.55 3.08
CA GLY A 36 -16.65 -5.76 3.78
C GLY A 36 -15.14 -5.87 4.02
N HIS A 37 -14.35 -5.02 3.36
CA HIS A 37 -12.89 -5.03 3.46
C HIS A 37 -12.37 -3.65 3.81
N ARG A 38 -11.26 -3.62 4.54
CA ARG A 38 -10.57 -2.39 4.88
C ARG A 38 -9.15 -2.44 4.31
N PRO A 39 -8.78 -1.51 3.42
CA PRO A 39 -7.41 -1.47 2.91
C PRO A 39 -6.41 -1.20 4.03
N VAL A 40 -5.34 -1.97 4.04
CA VAL A 40 -4.23 -1.79 4.97
C VAL A 40 -2.99 -1.50 4.14
N LEU A 41 -2.31 -0.41 4.44
CA LEU A 41 -1.08 -0.03 3.76
C LEU A 41 0.05 -0.91 4.29
N LYS A 42 0.19 -2.10 3.71
CA LYS A 42 1.06 -3.14 4.26
C LYS A 42 2.50 -2.93 3.88
N ALA A 43 2.78 -2.67 2.61
CA ALA A 43 4.14 -2.50 2.15
C ALA A 43 4.21 -1.60 0.92
N VAL A 44 5.28 -0.83 0.81
CA VAL A 44 5.57 -0.03 -0.38
C VAL A 44 6.94 -0.42 -0.91
N CYS A 45 7.08 -0.47 -2.23
CA CYS A 45 8.33 -0.83 -2.87
C CYS A 45 8.83 0.31 -3.75
N GLY A 46 10.12 0.61 -3.63
CA GLY A 46 10.80 1.61 -4.45
C GLY A 46 12.27 1.25 -4.60
N ARG A 47 12.94 1.90 -5.54
CA ARG A 47 14.33 1.56 -5.87
C ARG A 47 15.32 2.02 -4.81
N THR A 48 15.07 3.16 -4.19
CA THR A 48 16.00 3.78 -3.26
C THR A 48 15.54 3.53 -1.82
N GLU A 49 16.36 2.88 -1.04
CA GLU A 49 15.97 2.47 0.31
C GLU A 49 15.58 3.65 1.18
N ASP A 50 16.41 4.69 1.24
CA ASP A 50 16.13 5.83 2.10
C ASP A 50 14.81 6.52 1.74
N ARG A 51 14.58 6.71 0.46
CA ARG A 51 13.35 7.37 -0.02
C ARG A 51 12.12 6.49 0.20
N THR A 52 12.28 5.20 -0.01
CA THR A 52 11.17 4.26 0.18
C THR A 52 10.78 4.17 1.64
N LYS A 53 11.78 4.10 2.51
CA LYS A 53 11.54 4.09 3.94
C LYS A 53 10.86 5.37 4.40
N ALA A 54 11.33 6.53 3.91
CA ALA A 54 10.72 7.81 4.25
C ALA A 54 9.27 7.90 3.79
N PHE A 55 8.99 7.40 2.60
CA PHE A 55 7.63 7.37 2.08
C PHE A 55 6.74 6.47 2.95
N ALA A 56 7.26 5.30 3.33
CA ALA A 56 6.51 4.39 4.20
C ALA A 56 6.16 5.05 5.52
N GLU A 57 7.12 5.74 6.14
CA GLU A 57 6.90 6.42 7.40
C GLU A 57 5.91 7.57 7.27
N GLN A 58 6.03 8.34 6.21
CA GLN A 58 5.16 9.51 5.97
C GLN A 58 3.71 9.10 5.74
N TRP A 59 3.50 8.03 4.98
CA TRP A 59 2.15 7.65 4.54
C TRP A 59 1.54 6.50 5.35
N GLY A 60 2.30 5.94 6.30
CA GLY A 60 1.75 4.93 7.19
C GLY A 60 1.79 3.51 6.67
N TYR A 61 2.71 3.20 5.77
CA TYR A 61 2.94 1.81 5.38
C TYR A 61 3.68 1.08 6.51
N GLU A 62 3.28 -0.15 6.78
CA GLU A 62 3.87 -0.92 7.88
C GLU A 62 5.29 -1.38 7.58
N SER A 63 5.62 -1.53 6.29
CA SER A 63 6.91 -2.04 5.87
C SER A 63 7.26 -1.51 4.48
N TYR A 64 8.47 -1.82 4.03
CA TYR A 64 8.89 -1.44 2.69
C TYR A 64 9.83 -2.50 2.11
N GLU A 65 9.93 -2.50 0.78
CA GLU A 65 10.84 -3.37 0.02
C GLU A 65 11.56 -2.53 -1.02
N THR A 66 12.77 -2.92 -1.36
CA THR A 66 13.52 -2.26 -2.44
C THR A 66 13.58 -3.09 -3.70
N ASP A 67 13.05 -4.30 -3.67
CA ASP A 67 12.95 -5.20 -4.82
C ASP A 67 11.50 -5.65 -4.96
N TRP A 68 10.86 -5.28 -6.09
CA TRP A 68 9.46 -5.62 -6.31
C TRP A 68 9.22 -7.13 -6.29
N ARG A 69 10.24 -7.92 -6.63
CA ARG A 69 10.12 -9.38 -6.60
C ARG A 69 9.96 -9.90 -5.18
N GLU A 70 10.61 -9.26 -4.23
CA GLU A 70 10.44 -9.63 -2.82
C GLU A 70 9.03 -9.26 -2.33
N LEU A 71 8.50 -8.14 -2.81
CA LEU A 71 7.16 -7.73 -2.44
C LEU A 71 6.11 -8.75 -2.89
N ILE A 72 6.18 -9.20 -4.15
CA ILE A 72 5.16 -10.10 -4.68
C ILE A 72 5.26 -11.52 -4.11
N LYS A 73 6.39 -11.86 -3.49
CA LYS A 73 6.53 -13.16 -2.81
C LYS A 73 5.92 -13.19 -1.42
N ARG A 74 5.55 -12.04 -0.89
CA ARG A 74 5.07 -11.97 0.49
C ARG A 74 3.66 -12.53 0.61
N ASP A 75 3.49 -13.43 1.57
CA ASP A 75 2.19 -14.06 1.84
C ASP A 75 1.22 -13.09 2.51
N ASP A 76 1.74 -11.99 3.07
CA ASP A 76 0.92 -11.02 3.79
C ASP A 76 0.36 -9.90 2.90
N ILE A 77 0.56 -10.00 1.58
CA ILE A 77 0.03 -9.02 0.62
C ILE A 77 -1.14 -9.65 -0.13
N ASP A 78 -2.28 -9.00 -0.10
CA ASP A 78 -3.50 -9.48 -0.77
C ASP A 78 -3.69 -8.88 -2.16
N ALA A 79 -3.26 -7.64 -2.35
CA ALA A 79 -3.40 -6.95 -3.62
C ALA A 79 -2.17 -6.10 -3.89
N ILE A 80 -1.74 -6.05 -5.15
CA ILE A 80 -0.58 -5.27 -5.56
C ILE A 80 -1.03 -4.19 -6.52
N ASP A 81 -0.65 -2.95 -6.18
CA ASP A 81 -0.95 -1.78 -7.00
C ASP A 81 0.36 -1.29 -7.63
N ILE A 82 0.43 -1.27 -8.94
CA ILE A 82 1.64 -0.90 -9.66
C ILE A 82 1.51 0.50 -10.21
N CYS A 83 2.30 1.42 -9.67
CA CYS A 83 2.27 2.84 -10.00
C CYS A 83 3.62 3.31 -10.56
N THR A 84 4.33 2.44 -11.24
CA THR A 84 5.61 2.80 -11.84
C THR A 84 5.40 3.58 -13.14
N PRO A 85 6.32 4.50 -13.49
CA PRO A 85 6.25 5.17 -14.80
C PRO A 85 6.42 4.15 -15.92
N ASN A 86 5.82 4.47 -17.06
CA ASN A 86 5.96 3.66 -18.25
C ASN A 86 7.36 3.80 -18.85
#